data_e18f28a31f362ee4cd8e4f14600cc67d
#
_entry.id   e18f28a31f362ee4cd8e4f14600cc67d
#
_cell.length_a   1.000
_cell.length_b   1.000
_cell.length_c   1.000
_cell.angle_alpha   90.00
_cell.angle_beta   90.00
_cell.angle_gamma   90.00
#
_symmetry.space_group_name_H-M   'P 1'
#
loop_
_entity.id
_entity.type
_entity.pdbx_description
1 polymer ?
#
loop_
_entity_poly.entity_id
_entity_poly.type
_entity_poly.pdbx_seq_one_letter_code
_entity_poly.pdbx_strand_id
1 'polypeptide(L)'
;MIYYLDTSALVKRYYEEQGSAWVHSLFQLENVLMVSKVAYAELLAALARKRREKELTEVNFTRAAESFQQEWKEFVVAEVTEAVFADLLALVKRHPLRGFDAIHLCTALWFRKRLKADILFVCADRNLCATAETEGFGVHNPEQQ
;
A
#
# COMPACT_ATOMS: atom_id res chain seq x y z
N MET A 1 -4.02 15.78 -2.60
CA MET A 1 -2.73 15.08 -2.39
C MET A 1 -2.75 13.73 -3.10
N ILE A 2 -1.59 13.24 -3.50
CA ILE A 2 -1.44 11.94 -4.15
C ILE A 2 -0.67 11.01 -3.19
N TYR A 3 -1.27 9.88 -2.86
CA TYR A 3 -0.69 8.89 -1.94
C TYR A 3 -0.54 7.55 -2.65
N TYR A 4 0.62 6.92 -2.48
CA TYR A 4 0.80 5.52 -2.80
C TYR A 4 0.70 4.71 -1.49
N LEU A 5 -0.20 3.75 -1.46
CA LEU A 5 -0.41 2.91 -0.27
C LEU A 5 0.22 1.54 -0.45
N ASP A 6 1.20 1.23 0.40
CA ASP A 6 1.66 -0.13 0.60
C ASP A 6 0.59 -0.94 1.35
N THR A 7 0.57 -2.24 1.17
CA THR A 7 -0.44 -3.12 1.78
C THR A 7 -0.45 -3.03 3.31
N SER A 8 0.72 -2.83 3.95
CA SER A 8 0.81 -2.69 5.40
C SER A 8 0.04 -1.47 5.94
N ALA A 9 -0.07 -0.42 5.13
CA ALA A 9 -0.87 0.76 5.45
C ALA A 9 -2.33 0.57 5.02
N LEU A 10 -2.56 0.02 3.83
CA LEU A 10 -3.90 -0.16 3.27
C LEU A 10 -4.79 -1.06 4.14
N VAL A 11 -4.23 -2.11 4.74
CA VAL A 11 -4.98 -3.03 5.60
C VAL A 11 -5.65 -2.32 6.79
N LYS A 12 -5.08 -1.21 7.25
CA LYS A 12 -5.60 -0.41 8.37
C LYS A 12 -6.93 0.27 8.05
N ARG A 13 -7.29 0.35 6.79
CA ARG A 13 -8.63 0.81 6.37
C ARG A 13 -9.72 -0.21 6.70
N TYR A 14 -9.37 -1.49 6.63
CA TYR A 14 -10.33 -2.61 6.68
C TYR A 14 -10.23 -3.44 7.97
N TYR A 15 -9.17 -3.26 8.73
CA TYR A 15 -8.95 -3.88 10.03
C TYR A 15 -8.48 -2.81 11.01
N GLU A 16 -9.23 -2.63 12.10
CA GLU A 16 -8.95 -1.60 13.08
C GLU A 16 -7.73 -1.95 13.92
N GLU A 17 -6.70 -1.14 13.81
CA GLU A 17 -5.43 -1.26 14.54
C GLU A 17 -4.75 0.11 14.66
N GLN A 18 -3.56 0.17 15.23
CA GLN A 18 -2.80 1.43 15.35
C GLN A 18 -2.63 2.09 13.97
N GLY A 19 -2.96 3.36 13.88
CA GLY A 19 -2.87 4.13 12.63
C GLY A 19 -4.12 4.12 11.76
N SER A 20 -5.12 3.29 12.07
CA SER A 20 -6.35 3.20 11.28
C SER A 20 -7.07 4.55 11.13
N ALA A 21 -7.18 5.34 12.20
CA ALA A 21 -7.84 6.64 12.15
C ALA A 21 -7.18 7.58 11.13
N TRP A 22 -5.85 7.61 11.10
CA TRP A 22 -5.13 8.42 10.13
C TRP A 22 -5.33 7.90 8.69
N VAL A 23 -5.27 6.58 8.49
CA VAL A 23 -5.52 5.99 7.15
C VAL A 23 -6.94 6.31 6.68
N HIS A 24 -7.95 6.23 7.57
CA HIS A 24 -9.32 6.61 7.22
C HIS A 24 -9.41 8.06 6.72
N SER A 25 -8.62 8.97 7.29
CA SER A 25 -8.63 10.37 6.87
C SER A 25 -8.11 10.59 5.44
N LEU A 26 -7.37 9.64 4.86
CA LEU A 26 -6.90 9.73 3.48
C LEU A 26 -8.00 9.50 2.44
N PHE A 27 -9.10 8.84 2.83
CA PHE A 27 -10.20 8.47 1.93
C PHE A 27 -11.17 9.64 1.76
N GLN A 28 -10.64 10.75 1.27
CA GLN A 28 -11.41 11.97 0.97
C GLN A 28 -11.37 12.24 -0.53
N LEU A 29 -12.42 12.87 -1.05
CA LEU A 29 -12.61 13.05 -2.48
C LEU A 29 -11.47 13.82 -3.18
N GLU A 30 -10.79 14.72 -2.46
CA GLU A 30 -9.67 15.47 -3.01
C GLU A 30 -8.36 14.69 -3.08
N ASN A 31 -8.27 13.54 -2.46
CA ASN A 31 -7.07 12.71 -2.48
C ASN A 31 -7.11 11.67 -3.59
N VAL A 32 -5.96 11.44 -4.20
CA VAL A 32 -5.77 10.35 -5.17
C VAL A 32 -4.99 9.24 -4.46
N LEU A 33 -5.59 8.06 -4.39
CA LEU A 33 -5.00 6.90 -3.73
C LEU A 33 -4.54 5.89 -4.78
N MET A 34 -3.26 5.59 -4.79
CA MET A 34 -2.61 4.71 -5.75
C MET A 34 -2.12 3.44 -5.08
N VAL A 35 -2.25 2.32 -5.76
CA VAL A 35 -1.82 1.00 -5.27
C VAL A 35 -1.26 0.16 -6.41
N SER A 36 -0.50 -0.88 -6.06
CA SER A 36 -0.17 -1.95 -6.98
C SER A 36 -1.30 -2.98 -7.03
N LYS A 37 -1.47 -3.62 -8.18
CA LYS A 37 -2.41 -4.77 -8.34
C LYS A 37 -2.14 -5.88 -7.33
N VAL A 38 -0.88 -6.09 -6.92
CA VAL A 38 -0.53 -7.10 -5.92
C VAL A 38 -1.18 -6.86 -4.56
N ALA A 39 -1.50 -5.61 -4.24
CA ALA A 39 -2.17 -5.27 -2.99
C ALA A 39 -3.54 -5.94 -2.86
N TYR A 40 -4.22 -6.22 -3.98
CA TYR A 40 -5.50 -6.92 -3.96
C TYR A 40 -5.38 -8.31 -3.32
N ALA A 41 -4.40 -9.09 -3.77
CA ALA A 41 -4.16 -10.43 -3.22
C ALA A 41 -3.58 -10.38 -1.80
N GLU A 42 -2.63 -9.48 -1.58
CA GLU A 42 -1.98 -9.36 -0.27
C GLU A 42 -2.97 -8.97 0.84
N LEU A 43 -3.85 -8.03 0.56
CA LEU A 43 -4.82 -7.55 1.55
C LEU A 43 -5.86 -8.63 1.88
N LEU A 44 -6.42 -9.29 0.87
CA LEU A 44 -7.36 -10.39 1.10
C LEU A 44 -6.69 -11.55 1.87
N ALA A 45 -5.44 -11.87 1.55
CA ALA A 45 -4.66 -12.88 2.29
C ALA A 45 -4.42 -12.45 3.74
N ALA A 46 -4.12 -11.17 3.98
CA ALA A 46 -3.93 -10.64 5.33
C ALA A 46 -5.21 -10.72 6.16
N LEU A 47 -6.36 -10.36 5.59
CA LEU A 47 -7.66 -10.49 6.27
C LEU A 47 -8.01 -11.97 6.57
N ALA A 48 -7.76 -12.86 5.62
CA ALA A 48 -7.99 -14.29 5.79
C ALA A 48 -7.11 -14.89 6.91
N ARG A 49 -5.86 -14.43 7.01
CA ARG A 49 -4.94 -14.82 8.09
C ARG A 49 -5.48 -14.38 9.46
N LYS A 50 -5.95 -13.11 9.55
CA LYS A 50 -6.56 -12.61 10.80
C LYS A 50 -7.76 -13.42 11.23
N ARG A 51 -8.58 -13.86 10.28
CA ARG A 51 -9.70 -14.77 10.55
C ARG A 51 -9.20 -16.11 11.10
N ARG A 52 -8.19 -16.74 10.48
CA ARG A 52 -7.62 -18.00 10.95
C ARG A 52 -7.01 -17.88 12.35
N GLU A 53 -6.39 -16.74 12.65
CA GLU A 53 -5.79 -16.44 13.95
C GLU A 53 -6.83 -15.96 14.98
N LYS A 54 -8.11 -15.95 14.62
CA LYS A 54 -9.25 -15.53 15.45
C LYS A 54 -9.19 -14.05 15.89
N GLU A 55 -8.47 -13.23 15.15
CA GLU A 55 -8.46 -11.78 15.34
C GLU A 55 -9.65 -11.10 14.63
N LEU A 56 -10.27 -11.81 13.68
CA LEU A 56 -11.51 -11.43 13.01
C LEU A 56 -12.51 -12.58 13.09
N THR A 57 -13.77 -12.23 13.42
CA THR A 57 -14.89 -13.16 13.28
C THR A 57 -15.19 -13.39 11.80
N GLU A 58 -15.92 -14.48 11.49
CA GLU A 58 -16.37 -14.73 10.11
C GLU A 58 -17.19 -13.57 9.55
N VAL A 59 -18.08 -12.99 10.35
CA VAL A 59 -18.93 -11.86 9.94
C VAL A 59 -18.06 -10.63 9.65
N ASN A 60 -17.12 -10.30 10.51
CA ASN A 60 -16.26 -9.12 10.31
C ASN A 60 -15.28 -9.31 9.17
N PHE A 61 -14.77 -10.53 8.97
CA PHE A 61 -13.96 -10.85 7.80
C PHE A 61 -14.75 -10.61 6.49
N THR A 62 -15.98 -11.12 6.41
CA THR A 62 -16.83 -10.97 5.22
C THR A 62 -17.11 -9.49 4.95
N ARG A 63 -17.45 -8.72 5.98
CA ARG A 63 -17.67 -7.26 5.84
C ARG A 63 -16.44 -6.53 5.36
N ALA A 64 -15.28 -6.82 5.95
CA ALA A 64 -14.02 -6.18 5.55
C ALA A 64 -13.65 -6.50 4.09
N ALA A 65 -13.76 -7.77 3.70
CA ALA A 65 -13.48 -8.20 2.33
C ALA A 65 -14.42 -7.53 1.31
N GLU A 66 -15.73 -7.47 1.62
CA GLU A 66 -16.71 -6.83 0.74
C GLU A 66 -16.47 -5.33 0.63
N SER A 67 -16.19 -4.63 1.74
CA SER A 67 -15.84 -3.20 1.73
C SER A 67 -14.62 -2.95 0.85
N PHE A 68 -13.58 -3.77 1.00
CA PHE A 68 -12.37 -3.65 0.18
C PHE A 68 -12.67 -3.84 -1.30
N GLN A 69 -13.42 -4.88 -1.65
CA GLN A 69 -13.76 -5.15 -3.05
C GLN A 69 -14.58 -4.02 -3.67
N GLN A 70 -15.49 -3.41 -2.91
CA GLN A 70 -16.27 -2.27 -3.37
C GLN A 70 -15.42 -1.00 -3.56
N GLU A 71 -14.52 -0.73 -2.62
CA GLU A 71 -13.64 0.45 -2.69
C GLU A 71 -12.49 0.28 -3.69
N TRP A 72 -12.19 -0.95 -4.12
CA TRP A 72 -11.08 -1.23 -5.05
C TRP A 72 -11.15 -0.42 -6.34
N LYS A 73 -12.33 -0.18 -6.86
CA LYS A 73 -12.57 0.60 -8.08
C LYS A 73 -12.24 2.09 -7.93
N GLU A 74 -12.13 2.58 -6.69
CA GLU A 74 -11.82 3.99 -6.42
C GLU A 74 -10.29 4.26 -6.43
N PHE A 75 -9.47 3.22 -6.36
CA PHE A 75 -8.03 3.35 -6.41
C PHE A 75 -7.53 3.50 -7.85
N VAL A 76 -6.43 4.23 -8.00
CA VAL A 76 -5.62 4.18 -9.21
C VAL A 76 -4.68 2.98 -9.10
N VAL A 77 -4.96 1.95 -9.85
CA VAL A 77 -4.27 0.66 -9.75
C VAL A 77 -3.24 0.52 -10.86
N ALA A 78 -1.97 0.26 -10.51
CA ALA A 78 -0.95 -0.13 -11.48
C ALA A 78 -0.99 -1.64 -11.69
N GLU A 79 -1.10 -2.07 -12.94
CA GLU A 79 -0.94 -3.46 -13.32
C GLU A 79 0.50 -3.93 -13.14
N VAL A 80 0.69 -5.23 -12.97
CA VAL A 80 2.01 -5.85 -12.84
C VAL A 80 2.57 -6.10 -14.23
N THR A 81 3.38 -5.17 -14.73
CA THR A 81 3.93 -5.20 -16.10
C THR A 81 5.44 -5.01 -16.09
N GLU A 82 6.09 -5.37 -17.18
CA GLU A 82 7.54 -5.13 -17.35
C GLU A 82 7.88 -3.64 -17.26
N ALA A 83 7.02 -2.76 -17.77
CA ALA A 83 7.23 -1.32 -17.70
C ALA A 83 7.28 -0.82 -16.24
N VAL A 84 6.39 -1.33 -15.38
CA VAL A 84 6.39 -1.02 -13.94
C VAL A 84 7.66 -1.55 -13.27
N PHE A 85 8.21 -2.67 -13.75
CA PHE A 85 9.39 -3.32 -13.19
C PHE A 85 10.72 -2.76 -13.71
N ALA A 86 10.72 -1.69 -14.52
CA ALA A 86 11.94 -1.14 -15.11
C ALA A 86 13.04 -0.84 -14.08
N ASP A 87 12.68 -0.36 -12.90
CA ASP A 87 13.64 -0.01 -11.84
C ASP A 87 13.87 -1.13 -10.81
N LEU A 88 13.18 -2.28 -10.94
CA LEU A 88 13.16 -3.31 -9.90
C LEU A 88 14.56 -3.87 -9.61
N LEU A 89 15.32 -4.24 -10.64
CA LEU A 89 16.67 -4.78 -10.47
C LEU A 89 17.57 -3.78 -9.74
N ALA A 90 17.53 -2.52 -10.14
CA ALA A 90 18.34 -1.47 -9.52
C ALA A 90 17.98 -1.29 -8.04
N LEU A 91 16.69 -1.35 -7.69
CA LEU A 91 16.22 -1.25 -6.31
C LEU A 91 16.72 -2.40 -5.43
N VAL A 92 16.59 -3.64 -5.89
CA VAL A 92 17.00 -4.80 -5.08
C VAL A 92 18.51 -4.93 -4.98
N LYS A 93 19.27 -4.32 -5.91
CA LYS A 93 20.73 -4.20 -5.81
C LYS A 93 21.14 -3.17 -4.75
N ARG A 94 20.39 -2.08 -4.61
CA ARG A 94 20.72 -0.99 -3.66
C ARG A 94 20.22 -1.27 -2.25
N HIS A 95 19.13 -2.02 -2.12
CA HIS A 95 18.43 -2.18 -0.85
C HIS A 95 18.05 -3.64 -0.58
N PRO A 96 18.12 -4.08 0.70
CA PRO A 96 17.72 -5.44 1.08
C PRO A 96 16.19 -5.55 1.18
N LEU A 97 15.50 -5.48 0.04
CA LEU A 97 14.04 -5.54 -0.05
C LEU A 97 13.54 -6.96 -0.29
N ARG A 98 12.42 -7.31 0.32
CA ARG A 98 11.64 -8.48 -0.06
C ARG A 98 10.98 -8.22 -1.42
N GLY A 99 10.67 -9.30 -2.16
CA GLY A 99 10.12 -9.18 -3.51
C GLY A 99 8.89 -8.29 -3.63
N PHE A 100 7.90 -8.47 -2.74
CA PHE A 100 6.68 -7.65 -2.77
C PHE A 100 6.92 -6.20 -2.34
N ASP A 101 7.81 -5.96 -1.37
CA ASP A 101 8.21 -4.59 -0.99
C ASP A 101 8.89 -3.87 -2.15
N ALA A 102 9.76 -4.60 -2.88
CA ALA A 102 10.40 -4.07 -4.09
C ALA A 102 9.37 -3.74 -5.17
N ILE A 103 8.33 -4.57 -5.35
CA ILE A 103 7.23 -4.30 -6.28
C ILE A 103 6.49 -3.03 -5.89
N HIS A 104 6.14 -2.86 -4.62
CA HIS A 104 5.47 -1.64 -4.16
C HIS A 104 6.32 -0.39 -4.42
N LEU A 105 7.59 -0.43 -4.06
CA LEU A 105 8.46 0.71 -4.23
C LEU A 105 8.70 1.04 -5.71
N CYS A 106 8.97 0.04 -6.56
CA CYS A 106 9.14 0.30 -8.00
C CYS A 106 7.84 0.79 -8.66
N THR A 107 6.68 0.35 -8.18
CA THR A 107 5.38 0.83 -8.66
C THR A 107 5.19 2.32 -8.33
N ALA A 108 5.52 2.72 -7.11
CA ALA A 108 5.45 4.13 -6.71
C ALA A 108 6.43 4.99 -7.54
N LEU A 109 7.65 4.49 -7.79
CA LEU A 109 8.61 5.16 -8.67
C LEU A 109 8.09 5.31 -10.10
N TRP A 110 7.47 4.27 -10.62
CA TRP A 110 6.86 4.30 -11.96
C TRP A 110 5.76 5.37 -12.05
N PHE A 111 4.86 5.41 -11.06
CA PHE A 111 3.83 6.46 -10.99
C PHE A 111 4.45 7.86 -10.95
N ARG A 112 5.45 8.06 -10.08
CA ARG A 112 6.12 9.37 -9.91
C ARG A 112 6.73 9.86 -11.21
N LYS A 113 7.43 8.99 -11.93
CA LYS A 113 8.02 9.31 -13.23
C LYS A 113 6.98 9.61 -14.29
N ARG A 114 5.92 8.80 -14.34
CA ARG A 114 4.86 8.93 -15.33
C ARG A 114 4.02 10.18 -15.14
N LEU A 115 3.68 10.50 -13.91
CA LEU A 115 2.84 11.66 -13.58
C LEU A 115 3.64 12.95 -13.43
N LYS A 116 4.94 12.87 -13.24
CA LYS A 116 5.82 14.03 -12.93
C LYS A 116 5.26 14.85 -11.76
N ALA A 117 4.81 14.14 -10.72
CA ALA A 117 4.15 14.73 -9.55
C ALA A 117 4.74 14.14 -8.26
N ASP A 118 4.67 14.91 -7.20
CA ASP A 118 5.05 14.43 -5.87
C ASP A 118 4.00 13.43 -5.38
N ILE A 119 4.50 12.27 -4.97
CA ILE A 119 3.69 11.19 -4.41
C ILE A 119 4.20 10.92 -3.00
N LEU A 120 3.28 10.90 -2.05
CA LEU A 120 3.57 10.52 -0.67
C LEU A 120 3.43 9.00 -0.53
N PHE A 121 4.49 8.36 -0.04
CA PHE A 121 4.53 6.91 0.16
C PHE A 121 4.04 6.57 1.57
N VAL A 122 3.02 5.74 1.67
CA VAL A 122 2.39 5.38 2.95
C VAL A 122 2.64 3.91 3.25
N CYS A 123 3.36 3.64 4.32
CA CYS A 123 3.66 2.27 4.77
C CYS A 123 3.83 2.20 6.28
N ALA A 124 3.54 1.05 6.87
CA ALA A 124 3.73 0.80 8.30
C ALA A 124 5.02 0.00 8.59
N ASP A 125 5.67 -0.54 7.57
CA ASP A 125 6.94 -1.24 7.69
C ASP A 125 8.10 -0.24 7.75
N ARG A 126 8.83 -0.22 8.86
CA ARG A 126 9.92 0.76 9.08
C ARG A 126 11.05 0.64 8.06
N ASN A 127 11.41 -0.58 7.66
CA ASN A 127 12.48 -0.79 6.69
C ASN A 127 12.08 -0.28 5.30
N LEU A 128 10.86 -0.56 4.89
CA LEU A 128 10.33 -0.06 3.62
C LEU A 128 10.19 1.46 3.65
N CYS A 129 9.72 2.04 4.75
CA CYS A 129 9.66 3.50 4.93
C CYS A 129 11.04 4.14 4.73
N ALA A 130 12.06 3.63 5.42
CA ALA A 130 13.42 4.16 5.31
C ALA A 130 13.97 4.04 3.88
N THR A 131 13.69 2.95 3.20
CA THR A 131 14.08 2.74 1.81
C THR A 131 13.38 3.73 0.87
N ALA A 132 12.08 3.94 1.06
CA ALA A 132 11.32 4.92 0.28
C ALA A 132 11.83 6.36 0.47
N GLU A 133 12.19 6.73 1.69
CA GLU A 133 12.84 8.02 1.97
C GLU A 133 14.15 8.17 1.22
N THR A 134 15.00 7.12 1.23
CA THR A 134 16.26 7.11 0.50
C THR A 134 16.05 7.27 -1.01
N GLU A 135 14.95 6.74 -1.53
CA GLU A 135 14.56 6.92 -2.94
C GLU A 135 13.85 8.27 -3.22
N GLY A 136 13.79 9.15 -2.23
CA GLY A 136 13.33 10.53 -2.38
C GLY A 136 11.83 10.72 -2.28
N PHE A 137 11.10 9.78 -1.65
CA PHE A 137 9.70 9.99 -1.33
C PHE A 137 9.52 10.76 -0.03
N GLY A 138 8.48 11.60 0.04
CA GLY A 138 7.88 11.95 1.32
C GLY A 138 7.17 10.71 1.85
N VAL A 139 7.45 10.33 3.09
CA VAL A 139 6.93 9.08 3.67
C VAL A 139 6.07 9.37 4.90
N HIS A 140 4.94 8.67 4.99
CA HIS A 140 4.09 8.66 6.17
C HIS A 140 3.94 7.22 6.69
N ASN A 141 4.30 7.03 7.95
CA ASN A 141 3.97 5.80 8.67
C ASN A 141 2.71 6.08 9.50
N PRO A 142 1.59 5.39 9.21
CA PRO A 142 0.33 5.64 9.93
C PRO A 142 0.41 5.43 11.44
N GLU A 143 1.35 4.61 11.90
CA GLU A 143 1.54 4.32 13.32
C GLU A 143 2.30 5.43 14.05
N GLN A 144 2.80 6.42 13.34
CA GLN A 144 3.59 7.53 13.87
C GLN A 144 2.93 8.90 13.64
N GLN A 145 1.68 8.93 13.23
CA GLN A 145 0.92 10.15 12.98
C GLN A 145 0.09 10.60 14.20
#